data_29410be4f91cade295f642114a09bb49
#
_entry.id   29410be4f91cade295f642114a09bb49
#
_cell.length_a   1.000
_cell.length_b   1.000
_cell.length_c   1.000
_cell.angle_alpha   90.00
_cell.angle_beta   90.00
_cell.angle_gamma   90.00
#
_symmetry.space_group_name_H-M   'P 1'
#
loop_
_entity.id
_entity.type
_entity.pdbx_description
1 polymer ?
#
loop_
_entity_poly.entity_id
_entity_poly.type
_entity_poly.pdbx_seq_one_letter_code
_entity_poly.pdbx_strand_id
1 'polypeptide(L)'
;MKQRMQLGVLNAERILREIREQGYTGGITVLREFMKPLRPVVSAKATERYESDPGEQAQIDLGTFPYYDSHGQRRTIWAFAMVLAYSRMLYVEFIKAADQLHILQALRNALEFFGGVPRVILSDNCSPLVVANDGQGHVDWQPAYLDFAKFYGFVPKACRPRRSRTKGKVERPIRHIRDSFWPVAFVDEEDLNRQVAWWRDHVANVRIHGTTHEQPIVRFQAEKLQPLPATPYVLACAGLRKVMSDCRLSWNTNLYTVPWPYVGHTVLVREFESGRLQIEYGGQVIAEHRVLPGKHQISTDPEHYKNIPRDTANPTRGKTAGWQVDPDVEQRELAVYEQIAMGGHVQ
;
A
#
# COMPACT_ATOMS: atom_id res chain seq x y z
N MET A 1 11.42 16.52 -39.96
CA MET A 1 10.65 15.43 -39.33
C MET A 1 11.16 14.04 -39.71
N LYS A 2 11.12 13.60 -41.00
CA LYS A 2 11.62 12.26 -41.42
C LYS A 2 13.05 11.97 -40.93
N GLN A 3 13.93 12.93 -41.05
CA GLN A 3 15.32 12.84 -40.58
C GLN A 3 15.41 12.59 -39.06
N ARG A 4 14.54 13.20 -38.25
CA ARG A 4 14.47 12.98 -36.78
C ARG A 4 13.98 11.58 -36.46
N MET A 5 13.02 11.05 -37.22
CA MET A 5 12.54 9.68 -37.06
C MET A 5 13.61 8.65 -37.41
N GLN A 6 14.43 8.91 -38.43
CA GLN A 6 15.61 8.07 -38.77
C GLN A 6 16.66 8.07 -37.65
N LEU A 7 16.79 9.16 -36.90
CA LEU A 7 17.63 9.26 -35.70
C LEU A 7 16.99 8.64 -34.44
N GLY A 8 15.87 7.92 -34.60
CA GLY A 8 15.23 7.20 -33.49
C GLY A 8 14.25 8.04 -32.64
N VAL A 9 13.99 9.29 -32.98
CA VAL A 9 13.01 10.13 -32.28
C VAL A 9 11.61 9.79 -32.76
N LEU A 10 10.87 8.95 -32.01
CA LEU A 10 9.53 8.47 -32.36
C LEU A 10 8.40 9.09 -31.51
N ASN A 11 8.73 9.98 -30.59
CA ASN A 11 7.75 10.67 -29.76
C ASN A 11 7.09 11.82 -30.53
N ALA A 12 5.79 11.66 -30.83
CA ALA A 12 5.04 12.63 -31.61
C ALA A 12 4.94 14.03 -30.96
N GLU A 13 4.87 14.12 -29.64
CA GLU A 13 4.79 15.41 -28.93
C GLU A 13 6.13 16.17 -29.01
N ARG A 14 7.23 15.44 -28.88
CA ARG A 14 8.56 16.02 -29.09
C ARG A 14 8.73 16.54 -30.50
N ILE A 15 8.39 15.72 -31.51
CA ILE A 15 8.48 16.12 -32.90
C ILE A 15 7.55 17.32 -33.20
N LEU A 16 6.32 17.32 -32.64
CA LEU A 16 5.39 18.43 -32.83
C LEU A 16 5.98 19.76 -32.31
N ARG A 17 6.62 19.75 -31.16
CA ARG A 17 7.27 20.93 -30.58
C ARG A 17 8.39 21.42 -31.50
N GLU A 18 9.27 20.53 -31.94
CA GLU A 18 10.39 20.86 -32.82
C GLU A 18 9.93 21.42 -34.19
N ILE A 19 8.83 20.89 -34.80
CA ILE A 19 8.33 21.37 -36.09
C ILE A 19 7.47 22.65 -35.96
N ARG A 20 6.86 22.91 -34.81
CA ARG A 20 6.17 24.18 -34.55
C ARG A 20 7.14 25.34 -34.52
N GLU A 21 8.35 25.15 -33.99
CA GLU A 21 9.43 26.15 -34.08
C GLU A 21 9.86 26.44 -35.52
N GLN A 22 9.58 25.51 -36.44
CA GLN A 22 9.83 25.65 -37.90
C GLN A 22 8.58 26.11 -38.69
N GLY A 23 7.53 26.57 -38.00
CA GLY A 23 6.35 27.15 -38.63
C GLY A 23 5.19 26.16 -38.89
N TYR A 24 5.22 24.94 -38.34
CA TYR A 24 4.11 24.01 -38.48
C TYR A 24 2.90 24.40 -37.61
N THR A 25 1.72 24.55 -38.23
CA THR A 25 0.48 24.97 -37.56
C THR A 25 -0.52 23.85 -37.32
N GLY A 26 -0.23 22.63 -37.80
CA GLY A 26 -1.12 21.48 -37.70
C GLY A 26 -1.19 20.87 -36.31
N GLY A 27 -2.22 20.05 -36.07
CA GLY A 27 -2.47 19.33 -34.82
C GLY A 27 -1.65 18.04 -34.67
N ILE A 28 -1.60 17.54 -33.43
CA ILE A 28 -0.88 16.30 -33.09
C ILE A 28 -1.47 15.06 -33.75
N THR A 29 -2.79 15.05 -34.01
CA THR A 29 -3.49 13.91 -34.64
C THR A 29 -2.99 13.71 -36.05
N VAL A 30 -2.95 14.78 -36.84
CA VAL A 30 -2.42 14.76 -38.23
C VAL A 30 -0.96 14.30 -38.25
N LEU A 31 -0.17 14.79 -37.32
CA LEU A 31 1.22 14.36 -37.17
C LEU A 31 1.35 12.88 -36.85
N ARG A 32 0.53 12.36 -35.95
CA ARG A 32 0.51 10.92 -35.59
C ARG A 32 0.12 10.03 -36.77
N GLU A 33 -0.87 10.42 -37.56
CA GLU A 33 -1.27 9.73 -38.76
C GLU A 33 -0.15 9.71 -39.80
N PHE A 34 0.48 10.84 -40.05
CA PHE A 34 1.65 10.92 -40.93
C PHE A 34 2.83 10.07 -40.47
N MET A 35 3.09 10.02 -39.16
CA MET A 35 4.17 9.23 -38.57
C MET A 35 3.91 7.72 -38.60
N LYS A 36 2.64 7.31 -38.64
CA LYS A 36 2.23 5.90 -38.57
C LYS A 36 2.92 5.01 -39.57
N PRO A 37 2.91 5.30 -40.88
CA PRO A 37 3.61 4.49 -41.90
C PRO A 37 5.12 4.60 -41.86
N LEU A 38 5.65 5.67 -41.27
CA LEU A 38 7.11 5.93 -41.17
C LEU A 38 7.76 5.31 -39.93
N ARG A 39 6.97 4.80 -38.99
CA ARG A 39 7.49 4.09 -37.83
C ARG A 39 8.13 2.78 -38.30
N PRO A 40 9.36 2.47 -37.85
CA PRO A 40 9.93 1.16 -38.15
C PRO A 40 8.93 0.10 -37.66
N VAL A 41 8.64 -0.87 -38.51
CA VAL A 41 7.89 -2.05 -38.12
C VAL A 41 8.75 -2.74 -37.06
N VAL A 42 8.48 -2.48 -35.79
CA VAL A 42 9.08 -3.25 -34.72
C VAL A 42 8.53 -4.66 -34.93
N SER A 43 9.38 -5.55 -35.45
CA SER A 43 9.02 -6.95 -35.57
C SER A 43 8.54 -7.39 -34.17
N ALA A 44 7.27 -7.74 -34.09
CA ALA A 44 6.70 -8.24 -32.85
C ALA A 44 7.54 -9.46 -32.49
N LYS A 45 8.36 -9.35 -31.45
CA LYS A 45 9.11 -10.52 -30.95
C LYS A 45 8.08 -11.61 -30.70
N ALA A 46 8.20 -12.72 -31.41
CA ALA A 46 7.36 -13.87 -31.19
C ALA A 46 7.40 -14.20 -29.69
N THR A 47 6.22 -14.26 -29.07
CA THR A 47 6.08 -14.59 -27.67
C THR A 47 5.46 -15.98 -27.66
N GLU A 48 6.20 -16.95 -27.22
CA GLU A 48 5.69 -18.30 -26.97
C GLU A 48 4.67 -18.24 -25.86
N ARG A 49 3.41 -18.57 -26.16
CA ARG A 49 2.33 -18.71 -25.20
C ARG A 49 2.32 -20.15 -24.73
N TYR A 50 2.79 -20.41 -23.52
CA TYR A 50 2.56 -21.69 -22.87
C TYR A 50 1.46 -21.52 -21.83
N GLU A 51 0.56 -22.48 -21.74
CA GLU A 51 -0.46 -22.55 -20.71
C GLU A 51 0.20 -23.04 -19.40
N SER A 52 -0.28 -22.55 -18.27
CA SER A 52 0.13 -23.05 -16.95
C SER A 52 -0.70 -24.28 -16.61
N ASP A 53 -0.10 -25.23 -15.91
CA ASP A 53 -0.82 -26.39 -15.40
C ASP A 53 -1.82 -26.00 -14.30
N PRO A 54 -2.87 -26.83 -14.08
CA PRO A 54 -3.81 -26.62 -12.97
C PRO A 54 -3.09 -26.51 -11.62
N GLY A 55 -3.39 -25.46 -10.84
CA GLY A 55 -2.80 -25.20 -9.52
C GLY A 55 -1.35 -24.69 -9.54
N GLU A 56 -0.76 -24.52 -10.71
CA GLU A 56 0.65 -24.11 -10.81
C GLU A 56 0.87 -22.66 -10.42
N GLN A 57 0.10 -21.73 -10.99
CA GLN A 57 0.40 -20.31 -10.85
C GLN A 57 -0.85 -19.45 -10.69
N ALA A 58 -0.72 -18.45 -9.82
CA ALA A 58 -1.61 -17.30 -9.79
C ALA A 58 -0.84 -16.00 -10.01
N GLN A 59 -1.54 -14.95 -10.42
CA GLN A 59 -0.98 -13.62 -10.62
C GLN A 59 -1.76 -12.58 -9.83
N ILE A 60 -1.03 -11.71 -9.11
CA ILE A 60 -1.56 -10.54 -8.41
C ILE A 60 -1.37 -9.30 -9.29
N ASP A 61 -2.38 -8.44 -9.32
CA ASP A 61 -2.35 -7.12 -9.93
C ASP A 61 -3.01 -6.09 -9.02
N LEU A 62 -2.41 -4.90 -8.91
CA LEU A 62 -2.91 -3.78 -8.13
C LEU A 62 -3.24 -2.62 -9.05
N GLY A 63 -4.34 -1.92 -8.78
CA GLY A 63 -4.71 -0.75 -9.56
C GLY A 63 -5.46 0.29 -8.74
N THR A 64 -5.30 1.54 -9.11
CA THR A 64 -5.97 2.67 -8.47
C THR A 64 -7.24 3.04 -9.21
N PHE A 65 -8.28 3.39 -8.44
CA PHE A 65 -9.58 3.82 -8.93
C PHE A 65 -9.97 5.13 -8.25
N PRO A 66 -10.13 6.23 -9.01
CA PRO A 66 -10.56 7.50 -8.45
C PRO A 66 -12.08 7.49 -8.21
N TYR A 67 -12.50 8.08 -7.09
CA TYR A 67 -13.92 8.31 -6.78
C TYR A 67 -14.10 9.67 -6.09
N TYR A 68 -15.33 10.10 -5.92
CA TYR A 68 -15.68 11.30 -5.16
C TYR A 68 -16.42 10.87 -3.89
N ASP A 69 -15.95 11.36 -2.73
CA ASP A 69 -16.60 11.09 -1.45
C ASP A 69 -17.91 11.91 -1.30
N SER A 70 -18.62 11.71 -0.20
CA SER A 70 -19.88 12.42 0.11
C SER A 70 -19.73 13.94 0.21
N HIS A 71 -18.51 14.44 0.33
CA HIS A 71 -18.18 15.87 0.36
C HIS A 71 -17.71 16.38 -1.01
N GLY A 72 -17.79 15.58 -2.07
CA GLY A 72 -17.32 15.93 -3.41
C GLY A 72 -15.81 15.98 -3.56
N GLN A 73 -15.04 15.49 -2.58
CA GLN A 73 -13.58 15.43 -2.66
C GLN A 73 -13.13 14.21 -3.44
N ARG A 74 -12.19 14.43 -4.36
CA ARG A 74 -11.59 13.33 -5.11
C ARG A 74 -10.71 12.47 -4.21
N ARG A 75 -11.04 11.21 -4.12
CA ARG A 75 -10.32 10.16 -3.38
C ARG A 75 -9.84 9.07 -4.33
N THR A 76 -9.01 8.19 -3.81
CA THR A 76 -8.51 7.03 -4.54
C THR A 76 -8.65 5.80 -3.66
N ILE A 77 -9.18 4.72 -4.23
CA ILE A 77 -9.23 3.40 -3.63
C ILE A 77 -8.39 2.44 -4.48
N TRP A 78 -7.87 1.39 -3.88
CA TRP A 78 -7.07 0.38 -4.57
C TRP A 78 -7.89 -0.87 -4.83
N ALA A 79 -7.76 -1.44 -6.02
CA ALA A 79 -8.24 -2.78 -6.29
C ALA A 79 -7.07 -3.77 -6.21
N PHE A 80 -7.24 -4.80 -5.39
CA PHE A 80 -6.42 -6.00 -5.41
C PHE A 80 -7.13 -7.03 -6.29
N ALA A 81 -6.42 -7.58 -7.25
CA ALA A 81 -6.94 -8.64 -8.12
C ALA A 81 -5.97 -9.82 -8.15
N MET A 82 -6.49 -11.04 -8.02
CA MET A 82 -5.73 -12.27 -8.16
C MET A 82 -6.42 -13.20 -9.17
N VAL A 83 -5.65 -13.70 -10.13
CA VAL A 83 -6.15 -14.57 -11.19
C VAL A 83 -5.35 -15.86 -11.20
N LEU A 84 -6.04 -17.00 -11.20
CA LEU A 84 -5.43 -18.31 -11.42
C LEU A 84 -5.04 -18.46 -12.91
N ALA A 85 -3.81 -18.86 -13.17
CA ALA A 85 -3.26 -18.83 -14.52
C ALA A 85 -3.86 -19.89 -15.46
N TYR A 86 -4.32 -21.02 -14.95
CA TYR A 86 -4.97 -22.08 -15.72
C TYR A 86 -6.45 -21.76 -15.96
N SER A 87 -7.24 -21.61 -14.91
CA SER A 87 -8.70 -21.44 -15.03
C SER A 87 -9.13 -20.05 -15.44
N ARG A 88 -8.30 -19.03 -15.26
CA ARG A 88 -8.64 -17.60 -15.37
C ARG A 88 -9.64 -17.15 -14.30
N MET A 89 -9.85 -17.96 -13.25
CA MET A 89 -10.71 -17.60 -12.14
C MET A 89 -10.18 -16.35 -11.45
N LEU A 90 -11.03 -15.34 -11.30
CA LEU A 90 -10.70 -14.03 -10.77
C LEU A 90 -11.21 -13.87 -9.35
N TYR A 91 -10.35 -13.44 -8.46
CA TYR A 91 -10.69 -12.77 -7.21
C TYR A 91 -10.41 -11.28 -7.30
N VAL A 92 -11.28 -10.46 -6.75
CA VAL A 92 -11.10 -9.01 -6.67
C VAL A 92 -11.69 -8.47 -5.37
N GLU A 93 -10.97 -7.54 -4.76
CA GLU A 93 -11.34 -6.82 -3.53
C GLU A 93 -10.80 -5.39 -3.60
N PHE A 94 -11.58 -4.43 -3.13
CA PHE A 94 -11.11 -3.05 -2.98
C PHE A 94 -10.57 -2.85 -1.57
N ILE A 95 -9.42 -2.20 -1.47
CA ILE A 95 -8.69 -1.95 -0.23
C ILE A 95 -8.36 -0.47 -0.08
N LYS A 96 -8.37 0.05 1.15
CA LYS A 96 -8.13 1.48 1.44
C LYS A 96 -6.74 1.95 1.07
N ALA A 97 -5.75 1.07 1.25
CA ALA A 97 -4.35 1.38 1.03
C ALA A 97 -3.60 0.20 0.42
N ALA A 98 -2.63 0.47 -0.44
CA ALA A 98 -1.74 -0.56 -0.97
C ALA A 98 -0.50 -0.71 -0.07
N ASP A 99 -0.71 -0.86 1.24
CA ASP A 99 0.33 -1.22 2.20
C ASP A 99 0.41 -2.75 2.40
N GLN A 100 1.42 -3.18 3.14
CA GLN A 100 1.69 -4.61 3.33
C GLN A 100 0.53 -5.34 4.02
N LEU A 101 -0.07 -4.73 5.06
CA LEU A 101 -1.15 -5.37 5.82
C LEU A 101 -2.39 -5.61 4.94
N HIS A 102 -2.87 -4.57 4.24
CA HIS A 102 -4.05 -4.67 3.38
C HIS A 102 -3.82 -5.64 2.20
N ILE A 103 -2.62 -5.63 1.61
CA ILE A 103 -2.31 -6.56 0.51
C ILE A 103 -2.26 -8.03 1.00
N LEU A 104 -1.64 -8.30 2.15
CA LEU A 104 -1.59 -9.66 2.70
C LEU A 104 -2.96 -10.12 3.17
N GLN A 105 -3.80 -9.21 3.68
CA GLN A 105 -5.20 -9.52 4.02
C GLN A 105 -6.00 -9.89 2.78
N ALA A 106 -5.93 -9.09 1.72
CA ALA A 106 -6.61 -9.37 0.46
C ALA A 106 -6.09 -10.67 -0.19
N LEU A 107 -4.79 -10.95 -0.06
CA LEU A 107 -4.20 -12.21 -0.53
C LEU A 107 -4.73 -13.41 0.26
N ARG A 108 -4.85 -13.31 1.59
CA ARG A 108 -5.46 -14.35 2.43
C ARG A 108 -6.91 -14.60 2.00
N ASN A 109 -7.70 -13.54 1.85
CA ASN A 109 -9.09 -13.63 1.43
C ASN A 109 -9.21 -14.28 0.03
N ALA A 110 -8.27 -13.99 -0.88
CA ALA A 110 -8.22 -14.62 -2.21
C ALA A 110 -7.94 -16.13 -2.13
N LEU A 111 -6.99 -16.55 -1.28
CA LEU A 111 -6.69 -17.98 -1.08
C LEU A 111 -7.89 -18.72 -0.47
N GLU A 112 -8.57 -18.11 0.50
CA GLU A 112 -9.81 -18.63 1.09
C GLU A 112 -10.94 -18.72 0.06
N PHE A 113 -11.12 -17.71 -0.79
CA PHE A 113 -12.08 -17.74 -1.89
C PHE A 113 -11.82 -18.87 -2.88
N PHE A 114 -10.57 -19.11 -3.25
CA PHE A 114 -10.19 -20.25 -4.11
C PHE A 114 -10.26 -21.60 -3.39
N GLY A 115 -10.36 -21.62 -2.08
CA GLY A 115 -10.34 -22.84 -1.29
C GLY A 115 -9.01 -23.59 -1.34
N GLY A 116 -7.91 -22.90 -1.68
CA GLY A 116 -6.59 -23.51 -1.79
C GLY A 116 -5.50 -22.56 -2.26
N VAL A 117 -4.27 -23.07 -2.31
CA VAL A 117 -3.05 -22.31 -2.56
C VAL A 117 -2.38 -22.76 -3.85
N PRO A 118 -2.12 -21.88 -4.84
CA PRO A 118 -1.33 -22.20 -6.01
C PRO A 118 0.15 -22.38 -5.64
N ARG A 119 0.90 -23.17 -6.41
CA ARG A 119 2.34 -23.40 -6.14
C ARG A 119 3.17 -22.14 -6.22
N VAL A 120 2.81 -21.24 -7.14
CA VAL A 120 3.55 -20.01 -7.42
C VAL A 120 2.59 -18.82 -7.44
N ILE A 121 2.96 -17.74 -6.76
CA ILE A 121 2.25 -16.47 -6.88
C ILE A 121 3.18 -15.44 -7.51
N LEU A 122 2.78 -14.95 -8.69
CA LEU A 122 3.48 -13.92 -9.44
C LEU A 122 2.92 -12.54 -9.08
N SER A 123 3.78 -11.64 -8.61
CA SER A 123 3.42 -10.25 -8.30
C SER A 123 4.24 -9.24 -9.09
N ASP A 124 3.75 -8.02 -9.18
CA ASP A 124 4.58 -6.88 -9.58
C ASP A 124 5.61 -6.54 -8.51
N ASN A 125 6.61 -5.73 -8.90
CA ASN A 125 7.61 -5.20 -7.99
C ASN A 125 7.04 -4.04 -7.14
N CYS A 126 5.93 -4.28 -6.43
CA CYS A 126 5.38 -3.29 -5.51
C CYS A 126 6.15 -3.30 -4.18
N SER A 127 6.44 -2.12 -3.66
CA SER A 127 7.25 -1.95 -2.44
C SER A 127 6.71 -2.69 -1.19
N PRO A 128 5.40 -2.91 -1.02
CA PRO A 128 4.90 -3.71 0.10
C PRO A 128 5.28 -5.19 0.05
N LEU A 129 5.63 -5.72 -1.12
CA LEU A 129 6.01 -7.13 -1.29
C LEU A 129 7.50 -7.30 -1.61
N VAL A 130 8.10 -6.36 -2.36
CA VAL A 130 9.46 -6.44 -2.88
C VAL A 130 10.30 -5.27 -2.37
N VAL A 131 11.42 -5.54 -1.72
CA VAL A 131 12.41 -4.53 -1.31
C VAL A 131 13.26 -4.13 -2.50
N ALA A 132 13.82 -5.11 -3.23
CA ALA A 132 14.64 -4.87 -4.42
C ALA A 132 14.50 -6.03 -5.42
N ASN A 133 14.71 -5.74 -6.71
CA ASN A 133 14.75 -6.72 -7.77
C ASN A 133 15.79 -6.28 -8.81
N ASP A 134 16.87 -7.04 -8.94
CA ASP A 134 18.00 -6.76 -9.85
C ASP A 134 17.68 -7.03 -11.33
N GLY A 135 16.55 -7.71 -11.60
CA GLY A 135 16.16 -8.11 -12.97
C GLY A 135 16.96 -9.28 -13.54
N GLN A 136 17.95 -9.81 -12.80
CA GLN A 136 18.79 -10.94 -13.18
C GLN A 136 18.34 -12.25 -12.53
N GLY A 137 17.39 -12.18 -11.60
CA GLY A 137 16.81 -13.34 -10.94
C GLY A 137 16.88 -13.29 -9.42
N HIS A 138 17.58 -12.33 -8.86
CA HIS A 138 17.62 -12.11 -7.42
C HIS A 138 16.54 -11.07 -7.03
N VAL A 139 15.72 -11.44 -6.06
CA VAL A 139 14.63 -10.61 -5.53
C VAL A 139 14.72 -10.59 -4.02
N ASP A 140 14.88 -9.40 -3.45
CA ASP A 140 14.78 -9.17 -2.03
C ASP A 140 13.32 -8.91 -1.67
N TRP A 141 12.73 -9.84 -0.96
CA TRP A 141 11.33 -9.77 -0.55
C TRP A 141 11.18 -9.13 0.82
N GLN A 142 10.03 -8.53 1.05
CA GLN A 142 9.66 -8.08 2.39
C GLN A 142 9.56 -9.29 3.34
N PRO A 143 10.18 -9.25 4.52
CA PRO A 143 10.22 -10.40 5.45
C PRO A 143 8.85 -10.96 5.81
N ALA A 144 7.85 -10.09 6.06
CA ALA A 144 6.50 -10.54 6.38
C ALA A 144 5.82 -11.24 5.19
N TYR A 145 6.13 -10.85 3.94
CA TYR A 145 5.62 -11.56 2.77
C TYR A 145 6.27 -12.94 2.59
N LEU A 146 7.57 -13.06 2.87
CA LEU A 146 8.24 -14.37 2.85
C LEU A 146 7.69 -15.31 3.93
N ASP A 147 7.45 -14.80 5.13
CA ASP A 147 6.86 -15.56 6.22
C ASP A 147 5.43 -16.04 5.87
N PHE A 148 4.62 -15.14 5.31
CA PHE A 148 3.31 -15.46 4.78
C PHE A 148 3.37 -16.54 3.67
N ALA A 149 4.29 -16.39 2.72
CA ALA A 149 4.48 -17.36 1.63
C ALA A 149 4.89 -18.74 2.16
N LYS A 150 5.80 -18.79 3.14
CA LYS A 150 6.22 -20.00 3.81
C LYS A 150 5.08 -20.68 4.56
N PHE A 151 4.26 -19.90 5.26
CA PHE A 151 3.11 -20.41 6.00
C PHE A 151 2.07 -21.08 5.09
N TYR A 152 1.74 -20.45 3.96
CA TYR A 152 0.81 -21.01 2.97
C TYR A 152 1.44 -22.04 2.02
N GLY A 153 2.77 -22.13 1.95
CA GLY A 153 3.48 -23.11 1.14
C GLY A 153 3.57 -22.77 -0.35
N PHE A 154 3.54 -21.49 -0.73
CA PHE A 154 3.74 -21.07 -2.11
C PHE A 154 5.11 -20.41 -2.34
N VAL A 155 5.57 -20.42 -3.60
CA VAL A 155 6.79 -19.74 -4.02
C VAL A 155 6.44 -18.36 -4.58
N PRO A 156 6.91 -17.25 -3.96
CA PRO A 156 6.73 -15.94 -4.51
C PRO A 156 7.62 -15.73 -5.73
N LYS A 157 7.07 -15.13 -6.80
CA LYS A 157 7.81 -14.70 -8.00
C LYS A 157 7.49 -13.25 -8.31
N ALA A 158 8.53 -12.47 -8.66
CA ALA A 158 8.36 -11.09 -9.12
C ALA A 158 8.47 -11.00 -10.65
N CYS A 159 7.70 -10.11 -11.24
CA CYS A 159 7.84 -9.78 -12.65
C CYS A 159 9.22 -9.15 -12.90
N ARG A 160 9.86 -9.48 -14.03
CA ARG A 160 11.12 -8.83 -14.43
C ARG A 160 10.88 -7.32 -14.60
N PRO A 161 11.74 -6.48 -14.02
CA PRO A 161 11.64 -5.03 -14.19
C PRO A 161 11.60 -4.62 -15.66
N ARG A 162 10.77 -3.64 -16.01
CA ARG A 162 10.62 -3.08 -17.37
C ARG A 162 10.19 -4.08 -18.48
N ARG A 163 9.79 -5.30 -18.15
CA ARG A 163 9.22 -6.26 -19.10
C ARG A 163 7.73 -6.49 -18.83
N SER A 164 6.88 -5.55 -19.23
CA SER A 164 5.41 -5.65 -19.11
C SER A 164 4.82 -6.87 -19.87
N ARG A 165 5.60 -7.53 -20.72
CA ARG A 165 5.20 -8.70 -21.50
C ARG A 165 5.14 -10.01 -20.69
N THR A 166 5.78 -10.09 -19.51
CA THR A 166 5.67 -11.28 -18.64
C THR A 166 4.24 -11.42 -18.07
N LYS A 167 3.48 -10.32 -17.97
CA LYS A 167 2.04 -10.28 -17.64
C LYS A 167 1.12 -10.62 -18.82
N GLY A 168 1.64 -10.85 -20.01
CA GLY A 168 0.83 -10.97 -21.24
C GLY A 168 0.02 -12.26 -21.37
N LYS A 169 0.09 -13.16 -20.38
CA LYS A 169 -0.66 -14.44 -20.41
C LYS A 169 -2.01 -14.38 -19.73
N VAL A 170 -2.16 -13.51 -18.74
CA VAL A 170 -3.41 -13.27 -18.05
C VAL A 170 -3.95 -11.94 -18.56
N GLU A 171 -5.20 -11.91 -19.02
CA GLU A 171 -5.92 -10.67 -19.31
C GLU A 171 -5.68 -9.73 -18.13
N ARG A 172 -5.36 -8.47 -18.42
CA ARG A 172 -5.04 -7.49 -17.37
C ARG A 172 -6.28 -7.29 -16.47
N PRO A 173 -6.36 -7.92 -15.29
CA PRO A 173 -7.58 -7.96 -14.49
C PRO A 173 -8.02 -6.55 -14.10
N ILE A 174 -7.08 -5.67 -13.78
CA ILE A 174 -7.37 -4.27 -13.42
C ILE A 174 -8.02 -3.51 -14.59
N ARG A 175 -7.59 -3.77 -15.83
CA ARG A 175 -8.24 -3.16 -16.98
C ARG A 175 -9.66 -3.70 -17.17
N HIS A 176 -9.88 -4.99 -17.01
CA HIS A 176 -11.21 -5.58 -17.11
C HIS A 176 -12.15 -5.04 -16.02
N ILE A 177 -11.68 -4.88 -14.77
CA ILE A 177 -12.45 -4.24 -13.71
C ILE A 177 -12.82 -2.80 -14.10
N ARG A 178 -11.86 -2.05 -14.67
CA ARG A 178 -12.08 -0.66 -15.08
C ARG A 178 -13.08 -0.52 -16.23
N ASP A 179 -13.03 -1.41 -17.20
CA ASP A 179 -13.83 -1.32 -18.40
C ASP A 179 -15.23 -1.96 -18.22
N SER A 180 -15.40 -2.93 -17.28
CA SER A 180 -16.64 -3.71 -17.13
C SER A 180 -17.37 -3.50 -15.80
N PHE A 181 -16.67 -3.11 -14.72
CA PHE A 181 -17.28 -2.85 -13.42
C PHE A 181 -17.32 -1.37 -13.08
N TRP A 182 -16.23 -0.63 -13.33
CA TRP A 182 -16.10 0.78 -12.98
C TRP A 182 -16.52 1.71 -14.16
N PRO A 183 -17.17 2.88 -13.92
CA PRO A 183 -17.53 3.49 -12.65
C PRO A 183 -18.79 2.87 -12.04
N VAL A 184 -18.85 2.86 -10.72
CA VAL A 184 -19.97 2.35 -9.94
C VAL A 184 -20.28 3.31 -8.78
N ALA A 185 -21.55 3.49 -8.43
CA ALA A 185 -21.94 4.23 -7.24
C ALA A 185 -21.94 3.30 -6.04
N PHE A 186 -21.33 3.74 -4.94
CA PHE A 186 -21.25 3.00 -3.68
C PHE A 186 -21.30 3.96 -2.48
N VAL A 187 -21.72 3.45 -1.32
CA VAL A 187 -21.85 4.22 -0.09
C VAL A 187 -20.54 4.21 0.70
N ASP A 188 -19.95 3.04 0.85
CA ASP A 188 -18.71 2.79 1.59
C ASP A 188 -17.92 1.62 0.95
N GLU A 189 -16.78 1.30 1.54
CA GLU A 189 -15.92 0.21 1.06
C GLU A 189 -16.59 -1.16 1.13
N GLU A 190 -17.38 -1.40 2.17
CA GLU A 190 -18.09 -2.67 2.34
C GLU A 190 -19.15 -2.85 1.25
N ASP A 191 -19.90 -1.79 0.94
CA ASP A 191 -20.86 -1.77 -0.16
C ASP A 191 -20.17 -1.99 -1.51
N LEU A 192 -19.04 -1.31 -1.75
CA LEU A 192 -18.24 -1.50 -2.96
C LEU A 192 -17.76 -2.95 -3.09
N ASN A 193 -17.28 -3.55 -2.00
CA ASN A 193 -16.82 -4.93 -1.99
C ASN A 193 -17.96 -5.94 -2.17
N ARG A 194 -19.17 -5.68 -1.68
CA ARG A 194 -20.37 -6.48 -1.99
C ARG A 194 -20.70 -6.42 -3.49
N GLN A 195 -20.67 -5.21 -4.07
CA GLN A 195 -20.98 -5.01 -5.50
C GLN A 195 -19.95 -5.69 -6.41
N VAL A 196 -18.67 -5.57 -6.09
CA VAL A 196 -17.62 -6.22 -6.91
C VAL A 196 -17.62 -7.74 -6.73
N ALA A 197 -17.94 -8.26 -5.56
CA ALA A 197 -18.13 -9.69 -5.36
C ALA A 197 -19.28 -10.23 -6.20
N TRP A 198 -20.42 -9.55 -6.23
CA TRP A 198 -21.53 -9.92 -7.09
C TRP A 198 -21.13 -9.91 -8.58
N TRP A 199 -20.46 -8.83 -9.06
CA TRP A 199 -19.98 -8.73 -10.43
C TRP A 199 -18.96 -9.82 -10.77
N ARG A 200 -18.04 -10.12 -9.86
CA ARG A 200 -17.05 -11.19 -10.00
C ARG A 200 -17.72 -12.53 -10.23
N ASP A 201 -18.75 -12.86 -9.44
CA ASP A 201 -19.37 -14.17 -9.43
C ASP A 201 -20.41 -14.33 -10.56
N HIS A 202 -21.08 -13.27 -10.96
CA HIS A 202 -22.19 -13.33 -11.94
C HIS A 202 -21.80 -12.80 -13.33
N VAL A 203 -20.68 -12.08 -13.45
CA VAL A 203 -20.23 -11.52 -14.74
C VAL A 203 -18.83 -12.00 -15.11
N ALA A 204 -17.84 -11.70 -14.26
CA ALA A 204 -16.45 -11.94 -14.63
C ALA A 204 -16.09 -13.43 -14.74
N ASN A 205 -16.51 -14.24 -13.78
CA ASN A 205 -16.15 -15.67 -13.70
C ASN A 205 -17.07 -16.59 -14.50
N VAL A 206 -18.23 -16.10 -14.98
CA VAL A 206 -19.18 -16.88 -15.79
C VAL A 206 -19.15 -16.54 -17.28
N ARG A 207 -18.44 -15.48 -17.67
CA ARG A 207 -18.28 -15.11 -19.08
C ARG A 207 -17.40 -16.14 -19.82
N ILE A 208 -17.61 -16.30 -21.12
CA ILE A 208 -16.65 -17.05 -21.96
C ILE A 208 -15.38 -16.23 -22.10
N HIS A 209 -14.25 -16.77 -21.61
CA HIS A 209 -12.97 -16.08 -21.66
C HIS A 209 -12.38 -16.10 -23.07
N GLY A 210 -11.93 -14.93 -23.57
CA GLY A 210 -11.49 -14.76 -24.94
C GLY A 210 -10.28 -15.60 -25.38
N THR A 211 -9.48 -16.11 -24.45
CA THR A 211 -8.31 -16.95 -24.76
C THR A 211 -8.58 -18.44 -24.58
N THR A 212 -9.30 -18.82 -23.53
CA THR A 212 -9.57 -20.23 -23.21
C THR A 212 -10.84 -20.76 -23.87
N HIS A 213 -11.71 -19.85 -24.34
CA HIS A 213 -13.04 -20.14 -24.91
C HIS A 213 -13.96 -20.94 -23.98
N GLU A 214 -13.68 -20.92 -22.70
CA GLU A 214 -14.44 -21.55 -21.63
C GLU A 214 -14.76 -20.55 -20.52
N GLN A 215 -15.74 -20.87 -19.67
CA GLN A 215 -16.03 -20.08 -18.48
C GLN A 215 -14.99 -20.34 -17.40
N PRO A 216 -14.42 -19.32 -16.74
CA PRO A 216 -13.47 -19.49 -15.64
C PRO A 216 -13.98 -20.41 -14.54
N ILE A 217 -15.25 -20.29 -14.14
CA ILE A 217 -15.86 -21.11 -13.09
C ILE A 217 -15.94 -22.60 -13.46
N VAL A 218 -16.18 -22.92 -14.73
CA VAL A 218 -16.21 -24.32 -15.20
C VAL A 218 -14.79 -24.89 -15.22
N ARG A 219 -13.84 -24.13 -15.73
CA ARG A 219 -12.45 -24.51 -15.82
C ARG A 219 -11.78 -24.61 -14.44
N PHE A 220 -12.29 -23.85 -13.46
CA PHE A 220 -11.82 -23.88 -12.08
C PHE A 220 -12.01 -25.27 -11.41
N GLN A 221 -13.00 -26.05 -11.83
CA GLN A 221 -13.21 -27.40 -11.31
C GLN A 221 -12.02 -28.35 -11.55
N ALA A 222 -11.19 -28.05 -12.55
CA ALA A 222 -10.00 -28.80 -12.85
C ALA A 222 -8.73 -28.30 -12.16
N GLU A 223 -8.82 -27.23 -11.35
CA GLU A 223 -7.67 -26.70 -10.59
C GLU A 223 -7.19 -27.71 -9.54
N LYS A 224 -5.88 -27.76 -9.33
CA LYS A 224 -5.22 -28.64 -8.36
C LYS A 224 -4.46 -27.81 -7.34
N LEU A 225 -5.20 -27.03 -6.56
CA LEU A 225 -4.63 -26.18 -5.52
C LEU A 225 -4.16 -27.03 -4.32
N GLN A 226 -3.13 -26.57 -3.63
CA GLN A 226 -2.72 -27.14 -2.34
C GLN A 226 -3.77 -26.81 -1.27
N PRO A 227 -3.97 -27.67 -0.26
CA PRO A 227 -4.93 -27.39 0.81
C PRO A 227 -4.54 -26.15 1.60
N LEU A 228 -5.55 -25.42 2.09
CA LEU A 228 -5.34 -24.34 3.03
C LEU A 228 -4.83 -24.88 4.37
N PRO A 229 -3.99 -24.13 5.11
CA PRO A 229 -3.69 -24.42 6.51
C PRO A 229 -4.96 -24.48 7.36
N ALA A 230 -4.94 -25.29 8.43
CA ALA A 230 -6.09 -25.43 9.32
C ALA A 230 -6.49 -24.15 10.05
N THR A 231 -5.55 -23.23 10.25
CA THR A 231 -5.78 -21.91 10.84
C THR A 231 -5.28 -20.84 9.89
N PRO A 232 -5.98 -19.69 9.77
CA PRO A 232 -5.52 -18.60 8.93
C PRO A 232 -4.25 -17.97 9.49
N TYR A 233 -3.43 -17.39 8.61
CA TYR A 233 -2.25 -16.60 9.00
C TYR A 233 -2.67 -15.37 9.79
N VAL A 234 -2.05 -15.15 10.93
CA VAL A 234 -2.31 -13.97 11.78
C VAL A 234 -1.52 -12.78 11.24
N LEU A 235 -2.22 -11.85 10.64
CA LEU A 235 -1.63 -10.64 10.09
C LEU A 235 -1.35 -9.62 11.21
N ALA A 236 -0.12 -9.13 11.24
CA ALA A 236 0.30 -8.04 12.11
C ALA A 236 1.33 -7.13 11.43
N CYS A 237 1.12 -5.82 11.53
CA CYS A 237 2.18 -4.85 11.28
C CYS A 237 3.07 -4.75 12.52
N ALA A 238 4.37 -4.88 12.35
CA ALA A 238 5.30 -4.80 13.47
C ALA A 238 6.37 -3.73 13.23
N GLY A 239 6.82 -3.08 14.29
CA GLY A 239 7.90 -2.11 14.22
C GLY A 239 8.48 -1.77 15.59
N LEU A 240 9.77 -1.46 15.60
CA LEU A 240 10.46 -1.03 16.82
C LEU A 240 10.14 0.44 17.13
N ARG A 241 9.86 0.75 18.39
CA ARG A 241 9.64 2.11 18.89
C ARG A 241 10.38 2.32 20.20
N LYS A 242 10.93 3.52 20.35
CA LYS A 242 11.53 3.92 21.63
C LYS A 242 10.45 4.49 22.53
N VAL A 243 10.42 4.06 23.79
CA VAL A 243 9.54 4.61 24.82
C VAL A 243 10.10 5.95 25.29
N MET A 244 9.30 7.01 25.23
CA MET A 244 9.65 8.36 25.64
C MET A 244 9.64 8.51 27.16
N SER A 245 10.22 9.59 27.67
CA SER A 245 10.33 9.88 29.14
C SER A 245 8.97 10.04 29.82
N ASP A 246 7.90 10.29 29.09
CA ASP A 246 6.53 10.41 29.58
C ASP A 246 5.75 9.08 29.52
N CYS A 247 6.45 7.95 29.45
CA CYS A 247 5.89 6.60 29.36
C CYS A 247 5.06 6.35 28.10
N ARG A 248 5.33 7.05 26.99
CA ARG A 248 4.59 6.94 25.75
C ARG A 248 5.48 6.48 24.60
N LEU A 249 4.86 5.87 23.62
CA LEU A 249 5.44 5.64 22.30
C LEU A 249 4.48 6.10 21.20
N SER A 250 5.02 6.42 20.02
CA SER A 250 4.22 6.83 18.87
C SER A 250 4.01 5.65 17.93
N TRP A 251 2.75 5.44 17.53
CA TRP A 251 2.37 4.49 16.47
C TRP A 251 1.26 5.10 15.60
N ASN A 252 1.47 5.11 14.29
CA ASN A 252 0.54 5.69 13.31
C ASN A 252 0.05 7.10 13.71
N THR A 253 0.97 8.00 14.12
CA THR A 253 0.71 9.37 14.60
C THR A 253 -0.05 9.48 15.93
N ASN A 254 -0.47 8.39 16.55
CA ASN A 254 -1.10 8.32 17.85
C ASN A 254 -0.09 7.95 18.93
N LEU A 255 -0.41 8.25 20.19
CA LEU A 255 0.43 7.96 21.34
C LEU A 255 -0.23 6.88 22.23
N TYR A 256 0.59 5.96 22.72
CA TYR A 256 0.17 4.85 23.56
C TYR A 256 1.07 4.74 24.76
N THR A 257 0.49 4.57 25.95
CA THR A 257 1.27 4.45 27.18
C THR A 257 1.88 3.06 27.34
N VAL A 258 3.00 3.01 28.05
CA VAL A 258 3.73 1.77 28.39
C VAL A 258 4.14 1.87 29.86
N PRO A 259 4.24 0.77 30.62
CA PRO A 259 4.67 0.82 32.00
C PRO A 259 6.01 1.55 32.15
N TRP A 260 6.10 2.41 33.16
CA TRP A 260 7.24 3.30 33.41
C TRP A 260 8.62 2.63 33.44
N PRO A 261 8.80 1.35 33.89
CA PRO A 261 10.12 0.71 33.90
C PRO A 261 10.73 0.57 32.48
N TYR A 262 9.94 0.67 31.44
CA TYR A 262 10.40 0.55 30.03
C TYR A 262 10.75 1.89 29.39
N VAL A 263 10.72 2.99 30.13
CA VAL A 263 11.15 4.30 29.64
C VAL A 263 12.59 4.24 29.12
N GLY A 264 12.82 4.80 27.93
CA GLY A 264 14.10 4.80 27.26
C GLY A 264 14.46 3.50 26.50
N HIS A 265 13.74 2.41 26.72
CA HIS A 265 13.93 1.14 26.01
C HIS A 265 13.30 1.17 24.62
N THR A 266 13.83 0.33 23.74
CA THR A 266 13.22 0.07 22.44
C THR A 266 12.36 -1.19 22.55
N VAL A 267 11.07 -1.06 22.21
CA VAL A 267 10.05 -2.10 22.32
C VAL A 267 9.54 -2.47 20.92
N LEU A 268 9.05 -3.69 20.77
CA LEU A 268 8.38 -4.14 19.56
C LEU A 268 6.88 -3.86 19.68
N VAL A 269 6.34 -3.10 18.72
CA VAL A 269 4.90 -2.84 18.62
C VAL A 269 4.33 -3.70 17.50
N ARG A 270 3.22 -4.40 17.79
CA ARG A 270 2.47 -5.21 16.82
C ARG A 270 1.03 -4.71 16.74
N GLU A 271 0.61 -4.31 15.57
CA GLU A 271 -0.79 -4.00 15.25
C GLU A 271 -1.42 -5.16 14.49
N PHE A 272 -2.47 -5.73 15.07
CA PHE A 272 -3.23 -6.84 14.47
C PHE A 272 -4.43 -6.29 13.70
N GLU A 273 -4.88 -7.03 12.70
CA GLU A 273 -6.08 -6.72 11.90
C GLU A 273 -7.35 -6.58 12.76
N SER A 274 -7.39 -7.21 13.93
CA SER A 274 -8.48 -7.06 14.92
C SER A 274 -8.54 -5.66 15.55
N GLY A 275 -7.61 -4.76 15.21
CA GLY A 275 -7.45 -3.45 15.86
C GLY A 275 -6.81 -3.53 17.24
N ARG A 276 -6.21 -4.67 17.61
CA ARG A 276 -5.41 -4.81 18.84
C ARG A 276 -3.98 -4.34 18.57
N LEU A 277 -3.44 -3.50 19.47
CA LEU A 277 -2.07 -3.07 19.49
C LEU A 277 -1.36 -3.73 20.67
N GLN A 278 -0.36 -4.53 20.42
CA GLN A 278 0.43 -5.23 21.43
C GLN A 278 1.84 -4.68 21.46
N ILE A 279 2.36 -4.43 22.66
CA ILE A 279 3.70 -3.89 22.87
C ILE A 279 4.50 -4.92 23.64
N GLU A 280 5.64 -5.31 23.08
CA GLU A 280 6.49 -6.39 23.59
C GLU A 280 7.90 -5.89 23.91
N TYR A 281 8.49 -6.42 25.01
CA TYR A 281 9.88 -6.24 25.35
C TYR A 281 10.49 -7.58 25.77
N GLY A 282 11.63 -7.95 25.18
CA GLY A 282 12.28 -9.23 25.48
C GLY A 282 11.42 -10.47 25.22
N GLY A 283 10.46 -10.38 24.29
CA GLY A 283 9.53 -11.48 23.97
C GLY A 283 8.33 -11.57 24.93
N GLN A 284 8.19 -10.65 25.87
CA GLN A 284 7.04 -10.57 26.78
C GLN A 284 6.14 -9.40 26.40
N VAL A 285 4.83 -9.60 26.44
CA VAL A 285 3.84 -8.53 26.28
C VAL A 285 3.83 -7.67 27.52
N ILE A 286 4.08 -6.39 27.35
CA ILE A 286 4.18 -5.41 28.44
C ILE A 286 3.01 -4.42 28.46
N ALA A 287 2.32 -4.25 27.34
CA ALA A 287 1.10 -3.43 27.26
C ALA A 287 0.24 -3.88 26.07
N GLU A 288 -1.07 -3.68 26.20
CA GLU A 288 -2.04 -3.87 25.13
C GLU A 288 -2.98 -2.66 25.04
N HIS A 289 -3.28 -2.24 23.81
CA HIS A 289 -4.22 -1.15 23.53
C HIS A 289 -5.13 -1.52 22.38
N ARG A 290 -6.18 -0.73 22.15
CA ARG A 290 -6.88 -0.67 20.89
C ARG A 290 -6.26 0.40 20.00
N VAL A 291 -6.13 0.10 18.70
CA VAL A 291 -5.71 1.09 17.71
C VAL A 291 -6.72 2.21 17.68
N LEU A 292 -6.25 3.44 17.88
CA LEU A 292 -7.10 4.63 17.88
C LEU A 292 -7.43 5.03 16.44
N PRO A 293 -8.71 5.31 16.13
CA PRO A 293 -9.12 5.81 14.82
C PRO A 293 -8.65 7.27 14.65
N GLY A 294 -8.07 7.60 13.48
CA GLY A 294 -7.62 8.97 13.20
C GLY A 294 -6.19 9.27 13.63
N LYS A 295 -5.89 10.54 13.91
CA LYS A 295 -4.52 11.03 14.17
C LYS A 295 -4.45 11.85 15.45
N HIS A 296 -3.24 11.90 16.05
CA HIS A 296 -2.90 12.74 17.20
C HIS A 296 -3.73 12.48 18.46
N GLN A 297 -4.21 11.25 18.63
CA GLN A 297 -4.94 10.80 19.80
C GLN A 297 -3.99 10.11 20.79
N ILE A 298 -4.43 9.98 22.05
CA ILE A 298 -3.65 9.35 23.12
C ILE A 298 -4.49 8.25 23.77
N SER A 299 -3.96 7.03 23.81
CA SER A 299 -4.48 5.93 24.60
C SER A 299 -3.68 5.81 25.89
N THR A 300 -4.34 6.03 27.01
CA THR A 300 -3.69 6.04 28.35
C THR A 300 -4.24 4.91 29.21
N ASP A 301 -3.35 4.09 29.76
CA ASP A 301 -3.64 3.18 30.85
C ASP A 301 -3.02 3.78 32.14
N PRO A 302 -3.84 4.12 33.17
CA PRO A 302 -3.35 4.68 34.42
C PRO A 302 -2.41 3.75 35.20
N GLU A 303 -2.53 2.43 35.00
CA GLU A 303 -1.66 1.43 35.65
C GLU A 303 -0.19 1.58 35.23
N HIS A 304 0.05 2.10 34.04
CA HIS A 304 1.41 2.30 33.51
C HIS A 304 2.22 3.36 34.31
N TYR A 305 1.55 4.22 35.06
CA TYR A 305 2.16 5.28 35.86
C TYR A 305 2.24 4.94 37.35
N LYS A 306 1.75 3.77 37.78
CA LYS A 306 1.81 3.37 39.18
C LYS A 306 3.26 3.15 39.62
N ASN A 307 3.55 3.58 40.83
CA ASN A 307 4.85 3.40 41.48
C ASN A 307 6.04 4.05 40.74
N ILE A 308 5.80 5.09 39.94
CA ILE A 308 6.89 5.90 39.39
C ILE A 308 7.71 6.43 40.60
N PRO A 309 9.03 6.18 40.68
CA PRO A 309 9.87 6.71 41.72
C PRO A 309 9.75 8.24 41.73
N ARG A 310 9.27 8.79 42.82
CA ARG A 310 9.34 10.23 43.03
C ARG A 310 10.80 10.57 43.22
N ASP A 311 11.32 11.46 42.41
CA ASP A 311 12.69 11.92 42.50
C ASP A 311 12.85 12.69 43.81
N THR A 312 13.23 11.97 44.88
CA THR A 312 13.49 12.55 46.20
C THR A 312 14.84 13.27 46.25
N ALA A 313 15.61 13.19 45.15
CA ALA A 313 16.96 13.75 45.05
C ALA A 313 17.01 15.25 44.75
N ASN A 314 15.88 15.92 44.57
CA ASN A 314 15.87 17.38 44.40
C ASN A 314 14.80 18.03 45.30
N PRO A 315 15.07 18.20 46.62
CA PRO A 315 14.12 18.83 47.55
C PRO A 315 13.84 20.31 47.24
N THR A 316 14.48 20.87 46.24
CA THR A 316 14.35 22.28 45.85
C THR A 316 13.27 22.56 44.81
N ARG A 317 12.63 21.54 44.17
CA ARG A 317 11.54 21.76 43.21
C ARG A 317 10.13 21.82 43.85
N GLY A 318 9.99 21.73 45.15
CA GLY A 318 8.70 21.73 45.85
C GLY A 318 8.41 23.01 46.67
N LYS A 319 9.28 24.00 46.66
CA LYS A 319 8.96 25.35 47.11
C LYS A 319 8.81 26.20 45.87
N THR A 320 7.72 26.92 45.77
CA THR A 320 7.59 28.13 44.98
C THR A 320 8.75 29.05 45.35
N ALA A 321 9.94 28.75 44.82
CA ALA A 321 10.99 29.73 44.72
C ALA A 321 10.40 30.78 43.77
N GLY A 322 10.03 31.91 44.33
CA GLY A 322 9.79 33.07 43.52
C GLY A 322 10.91 33.15 42.52
N TRP A 323 10.62 33.42 41.28
CA TRP A 323 11.57 33.60 40.24
C TRP A 323 12.64 34.54 40.74
N GLN A 324 13.83 34.00 41.10
CA GLN A 324 14.99 34.86 41.32
C GLN A 324 15.35 35.34 39.92
N VAL A 325 14.99 36.58 39.68
CA VAL A 325 15.38 37.30 38.47
C VAL A 325 16.90 37.39 38.50
N ASP A 326 17.54 36.95 37.45
CA ASP A 326 18.97 37.14 37.23
C ASP A 326 19.26 38.62 37.49
N PRO A 327 20.19 39.01 38.38
CA PRO A 327 20.48 40.40 38.65
C PRO A 327 20.89 41.23 37.42
N ASP A 328 21.27 40.56 36.32
CA ASP A 328 21.60 41.20 35.05
C ASP A 328 20.40 41.36 34.10
N VAL A 329 19.19 40.91 34.48
CA VAL A 329 17.98 41.13 33.70
C VAL A 329 17.25 42.39 34.17
N GLU A 330 17.25 43.43 33.34
CA GLU A 330 16.52 44.67 33.58
C GLU A 330 15.00 44.39 33.61
N GLN A 331 14.40 44.60 34.79
CA GLN A 331 12.93 44.53 34.94
C GLN A 331 12.30 45.78 34.40
N ARG A 332 11.52 45.65 33.32
CA ARG A 332 10.72 46.75 32.77
C ARG A 332 9.25 46.51 33.10
N GLU A 333 8.52 47.59 33.33
CA GLU A 333 7.08 47.50 33.56
C GLU A 333 6.34 46.97 32.36
N LEU A 334 5.26 46.21 32.57
CA LEU A 334 4.42 45.60 31.51
C LEU A 334 3.97 46.64 30.45
N ALA A 335 3.72 47.88 30.85
CA ALA A 335 3.36 49.01 29.98
C ALA A 335 4.38 49.27 28.86
N VAL A 336 5.66 48.98 29.08
CA VAL A 336 6.72 49.12 28.05
C VAL A 336 6.57 48.07 26.96
N TYR A 337 6.16 46.87 27.31
CA TYR A 337 5.93 45.82 26.34
C TYR A 337 4.65 46.05 25.50
N GLU A 338 3.62 46.64 26.11
CA GLU A 338 2.41 47.05 25.41
C GLU A 338 2.70 48.18 24.40
N GLN A 339 3.56 49.14 24.75
CA GLN A 339 4.00 50.18 23.82
C GLN A 339 4.81 49.63 22.64
N ILE A 340 5.68 48.67 22.86
CA ILE A 340 6.43 48.01 21.80
C ILE A 340 5.50 47.21 20.87
N ALA A 341 4.51 46.52 21.44
CA ALA A 341 3.52 45.75 20.68
C ALA A 341 2.60 46.65 19.82
N MET A 342 2.40 47.91 20.22
CA MET A 342 1.66 48.94 19.46
C MET A 342 2.52 49.75 18.47
N GLY A 343 3.79 49.33 18.23
CA GLY A 343 4.66 49.98 17.24
C GLY A 343 5.37 51.25 17.72
N GLY A 344 5.43 51.50 19.02
CA GLY A 344 6.16 52.63 19.63
C GLY A 344 7.65 52.31 19.77
N HIS A 345 8.52 53.23 19.32
CA HIS A 345 9.95 53.18 19.64
C HIS A 345 10.16 53.68 21.07
N VAL A 346 10.80 52.84 21.91
CA VAL A 346 11.28 53.26 23.24
C VAL A 346 12.63 53.94 23.05
N GLN A 347 12.77 55.17 23.46
CA GLN A 347 14.06 55.89 23.54
C GLN A 347 14.90 55.36 24.66
#